data_75ac2f912d0aac29e1e90b9e094fc74f
#
_entry.id   75ac2f912d0aac29e1e90b9e094fc74f
#
_cell.length_a   1.000
_cell.length_b   1.000
_cell.length_c   1.000
_cell.angle_alpha   90.00
_cell.angle_beta   90.00
_cell.angle_gamma   90.00
#
_symmetry.space_group_name_H-M   'P 1'
#
loop_
_entity.id
_entity.type
_entity.pdbx_description
1 polymer ?
#
loop_
_entity_poly.entity_id
_entity_poly.type
_entity_poly.pdbx_seq_one_letter_code
_entity_poly.pdbx_strand_id
1 'polypeptide(L)'
;MIRHMQERDRAEVLCMMRDFYASDAVWSNGSDEIFGADIDSCLGDCPFLEGYVFEEEHGLQGYAMVAKSFSTEFGKPCIWLEDIYVMPAFRDRGIGSAFMSYIRNKYEDAIFRLEVEPENERAVHVYEKYGFSVIPYMEMKK
;
A
#
# COMPACT_ATOMS: atom_id res chain seq x y z
N MET A 1 1.64 14.87 5.86
CA MET A 1 0.77 15.09 4.68
C MET A 1 0.84 13.91 3.73
N ILE A 2 -0.29 13.50 3.19
CA ILE A 2 -0.38 12.44 2.19
C ILE A 2 -0.51 13.08 0.81
N ARG A 3 0.36 12.72 -0.12
CA ARG A 3 0.33 13.21 -1.51
C ARG A 3 0.74 12.13 -2.49
N HIS A 4 0.42 12.33 -3.75
CA HIS A 4 0.94 11.48 -4.82
C HIS A 4 2.46 11.52 -4.87
N MET A 5 3.03 10.35 -5.19
CA MET A 5 4.47 10.18 -5.44
C MET A 5 4.92 11.05 -6.62
N GLN A 6 6.11 11.58 -6.54
CA GLN A 6 6.74 12.40 -7.59
C GLN A 6 8.14 11.84 -7.90
N GLU A 7 8.70 12.24 -9.05
CA GLU A 7 10.03 11.76 -9.47
C GLU A 7 11.11 12.02 -8.41
N ARG A 8 11.02 13.13 -7.70
CA ARG A 8 11.96 13.49 -6.63
C ARG A 8 11.97 12.49 -5.46
N ASP A 9 10.92 11.69 -5.30
CA ASP A 9 10.77 10.74 -4.20
C ASP A 9 11.41 9.38 -4.52
N ARG A 10 11.77 9.13 -5.76
CA ARG A 10 12.21 7.83 -6.28
C ARG A 10 13.27 7.15 -5.41
N ALA A 11 14.32 7.86 -5.08
CA ALA A 11 15.45 7.29 -4.33
C ALA A 11 15.03 6.87 -2.90
N GLU A 12 14.26 7.70 -2.22
CA GLU A 12 13.78 7.39 -0.85
C GLU A 12 12.75 6.26 -0.87
N VAL A 13 11.82 6.28 -1.82
CA VAL A 13 10.82 5.20 -1.97
C VAL A 13 11.51 3.88 -2.29
N LEU A 14 12.51 3.87 -3.18
CA LEU A 14 13.26 2.66 -3.48
C LEU A 14 13.93 2.08 -2.23
N CYS A 15 14.54 2.90 -1.39
CA CYS A 15 15.09 2.47 -0.10
C CYS A 15 14.02 1.87 0.81
N MET A 16 12.88 2.51 0.93
CA MET A 16 11.77 2.02 1.74
C MET A 16 11.20 0.70 1.21
N MET A 17 11.12 0.54 -0.11
CA MET A 17 10.68 -0.72 -0.72
C MET A 17 11.66 -1.87 -0.44
N ARG A 18 12.95 -1.62 -0.49
CA ARG A 18 13.96 -2.62 -0.11
C ARG A 18 13.76 -3.10 1.33
N ASP A 19 13.54 -2.17 2.26
CA ASP A 19 13.31 -2.50 3.66
C ASP A 19 12.01 -3.28 3.85
N PHE A 20 10.94 -2.86 3.20
CA PHE A 20 9.63 -3.50 3.28
C PHE A 20 9.68 -4.93 2.75
N TYR A 21 10.25 -5.14 1.57
CA TYR A 21 10.30 -6.46 0.92
C TYR A 21 11.37 -7.38 1.51
N ALA A 22 12.29 -6.88 2.32
CA ALA A 22 13.21 -7.68 3.13
C ALA A 22 12.64 -8.05 4.50
N SER A 23 11.47 -7.52 4.87
CA SER A 23 10.82 -7.81 6.15
C SER A 23 9.95 -9.06 6.08
N ASP A 24 9.46 -9.50 7.26
CA ASP A 24 8.53 -10.63 7.37
C ASP A 24 7.11 -10.31 6.86
N ALA A 25 6.85 -9.06 6.43
CA ALA A 25 5.54 -8.65 5.93
C ALA A 25 5.22 -9.20 4.54
N VAL A 26 6.21 -9.62 3.78
CA VAL A 26 6.06 -10.14 2.41
C VAL A 26 6.81 -11.45 2.21
N TRP A 27 6.31 -12.28 1.30
CA TRP A 27 6.86 -13.61 1.03
C TRP A 27 8.08 -13.61 0.10
N SER A 28 8.22 -12.59 -0.72
CA SER A 28 9.34 -12.48 -1.65
C SER A 28 10.17 -11.25 -1.36
N ASN A 29 11.46 -11.32 -1.65
CA ASN A 29 12.37 -10.19 -1.42
C ASN A 29 12.28 -9.12 -2.51
N GLY A 30 11.59 -9.39 -3.60
CA GLY A 30 11.54 -8.48 -4.74
C GLY A 30 12.91 -8.27 -5.38
N SER A 31 13.04 -7.20 -6.13
CA SER A 31 14.32 -6.76 -6.71
C SER A 31 14.23 -5.27 -7.07
N ASP A 32 15.39 -4.62 -7.22
CA ASP A 32 15.44 -3.22 -7.66
C ASP A 32 14.79 -3.02 -9.04
N GLU A 33 14.88 -4.01 -9.91
CA GLU A 33 14.21 -3.97 -11.22
C GLU A 33 12.69 -3.91 -11.07
N ILE A 34 12.13 -4.77 -10.20
CA ILE A 34 10.68 -4.79 -9.90
C ILE A 34 10.27 -3.46 -9.25
N PHE A 35 10.99 -3.04 -8.23
CA PHE A 35 10.68 -1.79 -7.50
C PHE A 35 10.73 -0.56 -8.42
N GLY A 36 11.74 -0.51 -9.30
CA GLY A 36 11.84 0.54 -10.31
C GLY A 36 10.66 0.56 -11.26
N ALA A 37 10.21 -0.60 -11.72
CA ALA A 37 9.03 -0.74 -12.58
C ALA A 37 7.74 -0.29 -11.86
N ASP A 38 7.59 -0.63 -10.59
CA ASP A 38 6.46 -0.20 -9.77
C ASP A 38 6.43 1.33 -9.64
N ILE A 39 7.57 1.93 -9.32
CA ILE A 39 7.69 3.39 -9.21
C ILE A 39 7.41 4.07 -10.56
N ASP A 40 7.96 3.54 -11.66
CA ASP A 40 7.69 4.05 -13.02
C ASP A 40 6.20 4.00 -13.34
N SER A 41 5.53 2.93 -12.96
CA SER A 41 4.07 2.77 -13.14
C SER A 41 3.28 3.80 -12.32
N CYS A 42 3.71 4.08 -11.10
CA CYS A 42 3.08 5.12 -10.26
C CYS A 42 3.28 6.53 -10.83
N LEU A 43 4.41 6.80 -11.48
CA LEU A 43 4.77 8.12 -11.99
C LEU A 43 4.30 8.37 -13.43
N GLY A 44 4.01 7.31 -14.17
CA GLY A 44 3.64 7.35 -15.58
C GLY A 44 2.15 7.24 -15.84
N ASP A 45 1.82 6.66 -16.98
CA ASP A 45 0.45 6.57 -17.49
C ASP A 45 -0.26 5.25 -17.13
N CYS A 46 0.31 4.45 -16.25
CA CYS A 46 -0.31 3.18 -15.85
C CYS A 46 -1.64 3.45 -15.12
N PRO A 47 -2.78 3.02 -15.68
CA PRO A 47 -4.09 3.29 -15.06
C PRO A 47 -4.40 2.40 -13.86
N PHE A 48 -3.54 1.41 -13.60
CA PHE A 48 -3.81 0.37 -12.60
C PHE A 48 -3.12 0.61 -11.26
N LEU A 49 -2.14 1.50 -11.19
CA LEU A 49 -1.33 1.69 -9.98
C LEU A 49 -1.22 3.16 -9.62
N GLU A 50 -1.43 3.47 -8.35
CA GLU A 50 -1.19 4.79 -7.78
C GLU A 50 -0.20 4.68 -6.62
N GLY A 51 0.77 5.58 -6.59
CA GLY A 51 1.74 5.69 -5.52
C GLY A 51 1.53 6.95 -4.67
N TYR A 52 1.70 6.80 -3.38
CA TYR A 52 1.57 7.86 -2.38
C TYR A 52 2.79 7.90 -1.48
N VAL A 53 3.09 9.07 -0.96
CA VAL A 53 4.11 9.25 0.07
C VAL A 53 3.53 10.01 1.26
N PHE A 54 4.08 9.72 2.43
CA PHE A 54 3.75 10.38 3.69
C PHE A 54 4.88 11.36 4.00
N GLU A 55 4.63 12.64 3.79
CA GLU A 55 5.64 13.69 3.87
C GLU A 55 5.40 14.60 5.08
N GLU A 56 6.47 14.90 5.77
CA GLU A 56 6.51 15.91 6.82
C GLU A 56 7.68 16.89 6.59
N GLU A 57 7.80 17.89 7.45
CA GLU A 57 8.77 18.97 7.29
C GLU A 57 10.21 18.49 7.03
N HIS A 58 10.58 17.35 7.58
CA HIS A 58 11.95 16.80 7.52
C HIS A 58 12.14 15.61 6.58
N GLY A 59 11.17 15.32 5.72
CA GLY A 59 11.28 14.27 4.74
C GLY A 59 10.13 13.25 4.73
N LEU A 60 10.35 12.14 4.05
CA LEU A 60 9.35 11.11 3.92
C LEU A 60 9.32 10.20 5.17
N GLN A 61 8.13 9.85 5.59
CA GLN A 61 7.90 8.94 6.72
C GLN A 61 7.44 7.55 6.28
N GLY A 62 7.04 7.41 5.03
CA GLY A 62 6.54 6.17 4.47
C GLY A 62 5.99 6.35 3.07
N TYR A 63 5.50 5.25 2.52
CA TYR A 63 4.83 5.24 1.21
C TYR A 63 3.69 4.23 1.19
N ALA A 64 2.84 4.35 0.18
CA ALA A 64 1.81 3.36 -0.13
C ALA A 64 1.64 3.22 -1.64
N MET A 65 1.25 2.03 -2.07
CA MET A 65 0.83 1.75 -3.44
C MET A 65 -0.52 1.07 -3.42
N VAL A 66 -1.42 1.52 -4.28
CA VAL A 66 -2.76 0.93 -4.43
C VAL A 66 -3.00 0.54 -5.88
N ALA A 67 -3.53 -0.66 -6.09
CA ALA A 67 -3.93 -1.13 -7.41
C ALA A 67 -5.44 -0.95 -7.60
N LYS A 68 -5.84 -0.58 -8.81
CA LYS A 68 -7.24 -0.32 -9.15
C LYS A 68 -7.77 -1.42 -10.06
N SER A 69 -8.91 -1.97 -9.71
CA SER A 69 -9.61 -2.99 -10.48
C SER A 69 -11.13 -2.81 -10.35
N PHE A 70 -11.87 -3.75 -10.90
CA PHE A 70 -13.32 -3.78 -10.78
C PHE A 70 -13.76 -5.15 -10.25
N SER A 71 -14.63 -5.18 -9.26
CA SER A 71 -15.19 -6.42 -8.73
C SER A 71 -16.51 -6.72 -9.42
N THR A 72 -16.56 -7.80 -10.19
CA THR A 72 -17.79 -8.25 -10.83
C THR A 72 -18.77 -8.88 -9.84
N GLU A 73 -18.26 -9.42 -8.72
CA GLU A 73 -19.10 -9.96 -7.65
C GLU A 73 -19.94 -8.87 -6.99
N PHE A 74 -19.35 -7.69 -6.78
CA PHE A 74 -20.03 -6.58 -6.12
C PHE A 74 -20.50 -5.48 -7.07
N GLY A 75 -20.10 -5.53 -8.34
CA GLY A 75 -20.44 -4.51 -9.33
C GLY A 75 -19.86 -3.15 -9.00
N LYS A 76 -18.66 -3.10 -8.42
CA LYS A 76 -18.02 -1.87 -7.92
C LYS A 76 -16.53 -1.83 -8.25
N PRO A 77 -15.95 -0.61 -8.32
CA PRO A 77 -14.50 -0.49 -8.30
C PRO A 77 -13.91 -1.18 -7.08
N CYS A 78 -12.74 -1.78 -7.26
CA CYS A 78 -12.00 -2.44 -6.19
C CYS A 78 -10.62 -1.81 -6.08
N ILE A 79 -10.27 -1.39 -4.88
CA ILE A 79 -8.95 -0.84 -4.56
C ILE A 79 -8.20 -1.88 -3.73
N TRP A 80 -7.09 -2.36 -4.28
CA TRP A 80 -6.16 -3.23 -3.58
C TRP A 80 -5.08 -2.39 -2.90
N LEU A 81 -4.93 -2.58 -1.61
CA LEU A 81 -3.83 -1.99 -0.84
C LEU A 81 -2.62 -2.90 -1.01
N GLU A 82 -1.77 -2.59 -1.99
CA GLU A 82 -0.61 -3.41 -2.34
C GLU A 82 0.50 -3.24 -1.31
N ASP A 83 0.95 -2.01 -1.10
CA ASP A 83 2.00 -1.67 -0.14
C ASP A 83 1.50 -0.58 0.79
N ILE A 84 1.69 -0.75 2.08
CA ILE A 84 1.61 0.32 3.08
C ILE A 84 2.82 0.16 4.00
N TYR A 85 3.74 1.09 3.92
CA TYR A 85 4.96 1.07 4.71
C TYR A 85 5.18 2.39 5.45
N VAL A 86 5.41 2.29 6.74
CA VAL A 86 5.82 3.41 7.59
C VAL A 86 7.20 3.08 8.15
N MET A 87 8.13 3.98 7.98
CA MET A 87 9.49 3.81 8.51
C MET A 87 9.44 3.55 10.02
N PRO A 88 10.28 2.65 10.56
CA PRO A 88 10.23 2.25 11.96
C PRO A 88 10.20 3.41 12.96
N ALA A 89 10.98 4.48 12.69
CA ALA A 89 11.05 5.66 13.55
C ALA A 89 9.73 6.43 13.67
N PHE A 90 8.79 6.24 12.74
CA PHE A 90 7.54 6.99 12.67
C PHE A 90 6.30 6.15 12.94
N ARG A 91 6.49 4.86 13.27
CA ARG A 91 5.37 3.95 13.58
C ARG A 91 4.66 4.36 14.86
N ASP A 92 3.44 3.87 15.03
CA ASP A 92 2.57 4.15 16.19
C ASP A 92 2.15 5.61 16.36
N ARG A 93 2.23 6.38 15.27
CA ARG A 93 1.81 7.78 15.24
C ARG A 93 0.55 8.03 14.41
N GLY A 94 -0.14 6.95 14.01
CA GLY A 94 -1.38 7.05 13.25
C GLY A 94 -1.21 7.35 11.76
N ILE A 95 0.00 7.25 11.20
CA ILE A 95 0.25 7.56 9.78
C ILE A 95 -0.49 6.57 8.87
N GLY A 96 -0.36 5.27 9.14
CA GLY A 96 -1.07 4.24 8.38
C GLY A 96 -2.58 4.41 8.47
N SER A 97 -3.08 4.73 9.65
CA SER A 97 -4.50 5.01 9.89
C SER A 97 -4.98 6.23 9.11
N ALA A 98 -4.18 7.28 9.05
CA ALA A 98 -4.49 8.48 8.26
C ALA A 98 -4.58 8.13 6.77
N PHE A 99 -3.68 7.28 6.27
CA PHE A 99 -3.75 6.82 4.88
C PHE A 99 -5.00 5.99 4.61
N MET A 100 -5.36 5.08 5.51
CA MET A 100 -6.59 4.28 5.36
C MET A 100 -7.83 5.17 5.25
N SER A 101 -7.93 6.19 6.06
CA SER A 101 -9.03 7.16 6.00
C SER A 101 -8.99 7.98 4.70
N TYR A 102 -7.81 8.41 4.29
CA TYR A 102 -7.60 9.17 3.06
C TYR A 102 -8.06 8.40 1.82
N ILE A 103 -7.59 7.16 1.66
CA ILE A 103 -7.91 6.35 0.47
C ILE A 103 -9.39 5.95 0.44
N ARG A 104 -9.98 5.66 1.61
CA ARG A 104 -11.41 5.37 1.71
C ARG A 104 -12.26 6.56 1.29
N ASN A 105 -11.90 7.77 1.71
CA ASN A 105 -12.63 8.98 1.33
C ASN A 105 -12.46 9.31 -0.15
N LYS A 106 -11.30 9.02 -0.72
CA LYS A 106 -11.04 9.22 -2.16
C LYS A 106 -11.88 8.30 -3.03
N TYR A 107 -12.14 7.08 -2.59
CA TYR A 107 -12.86 6.04 -3.33
C TYR A 107 -14.07 5.53 -2.54
N GLU A 108 -15.01 6.43 -2.24
CA GLU A 108 -16.17 6.15 -1.37
C GLU A 108 -17.02 4.96 -1.80
N ASP A 109 -17.19 4.76 -3.11
CA ASP A 109 -18.02 3.67 -3.66
C ASP A 109 -17.25 2.37 -3.92
N ALA A 110 -15.95 2.36 -3.68
CA ALA A 110 -15.13 1.19 -3.93
C ALA A 110 -15.19 0.17 -2.78
N ILE A 111 -14.97 -1.08 -3.10
CA ILE A 111 -14.55 -2.07 -2.11
C ILE A 111 -13.04 -2.05 -1.99
N PHE A 112 -12.53 -2.43 -0.82
CA PHE A 112 -11.11 -2.47 -0.53
C PHE A 112 -10.68 -3.90 -0.24
N ARG A 113 -9.55 -4.30 -0.80
CA ARG A 113 -8.92 -5.60 -0.54
C ARG A 113 -7.46 -5.40 -0.20
N LEU A 114 -6.94 -6.31 0.59
CA LEU A 114 -5.52 -6.40 0.91
C LEU A 114 -5.14 -7.85 1.20
N GLU A 115 -3.86 -8.10 1.11
CA GLU A 115 -3.26 -9.34 1.58
C GLU A 115 -2.40 -9.03 2.80
N VAL A 116 -2.46 -9.87 3.81
CA VAL A 116 -1.67 -9.73 5.02
C VAL A 116 -1.21 -11.09 5.50
N GLU A 117 0.04 -11.18 5.90
CA GLU A 117 0.59 -12.37 6.53
C GLU A 117 -0.17 -12.67 7.82
N PRO A 118 -0.77 -13.86 7.99
CA PRO A 118 -1.56 -14.17 9.20
C PRO A 118 -0.77 -14.00 10.50
N GLU A 119 0.54 -14.21 10.45
CA GLU A 119 1.44 -14.07 11.59
C GLU A 119 1.76 -12.61 11.94
N ASN A 120 1.47 -11.67 11.03
CA ASN A 120 1.58 -10.24 11.28
C ASN A 120 0.35 -9.75 12.05
N GLU A 121 0.22 -10.19 13.30
CA GLU A 121 -0.94 -9.95 14.16
C GLU A 121 -1.23 -8.45 14.35
N ARG A 122 -0.17 -7.64 14.38
CA ARG A 122 -0.30 -6.19 14.52
C ARG A 122 -1.02 -5.58 13.33
N ALA A 123 -0.61 -5.93 12.11
CA ALA A 123 -1.25 -5.45 10.89
C ALA A 123 -2.69 -5.95 10.77
N VAL A 124 -2.91 -7.24 11.05
CA VAL A 124 -4.26 -7.83 11.05
C VAL A 124 -5.18 -7.04 12.00
N HIS A 125 -4.73 -6.77 13.22
CA HIS A 125 -5.51 -6.02 14.20
C HIS A 125 -5.85 -4.59 13.72
N VAL A 126 -4.90 -3.91 13.10
CA VAL A 126 -5.14 -2.57 12.51
C VAL A 126 -6.20 -2.66 11.41
N TYR A 127 -6.10 -3.63 10.50
CA TYR A 127 -7.05 -3.78 9.41
C TYR A 127 -8.45 -4.15 9.90
N GLU A 128 -8.56 -5.02 10.89
CA GLU A 128 -9.85 -5.37 11.52
C GLU A 128 -10.55 -4.13 12.12
N LYS A 129 -9.80 -3.21 12.72
CA LYS A 129 -10.35 -1.93 13.21
C LYS A 129 -10.96 -1.07 12.11
N TYR A 130 -10.46 -1.21 10.87
CA TYR A 130 -11.01 -0.52 9.70
C TYR A 130 -12.12 -1.28 9.00
N GLY A 131 -12.58 -2.38 9.58
CA GLY A 131 -13.69 -3.17 9.06
C GLY A 131 -13.29 -4.26 8.07
N PHE A 132 -12.00 -4.53 7.92
CA PHE A 132 -11.54 -5.66 7.10
C PHE A 132 -11.80 -6.98 7.82
N SER A 133 -12.19 -7.98 7.06
CA SER A 133 -12.34 -9.35 7.55
C SER A 133 -11.80 -10.33 6.53
N VAL A 134 -11.42 -11.51 7.00
CA VAL A 134 -10.95 -12.59 6.12
C VAL A 134 -12.08 -13.03 5.21
N ILE A 135 -11.80 -13.14 3.92
CA ILE A 135 -12.74 -13.70 2.95
C ILE A 135 -12.52 -15.21 2.80
N PRO A 136 -13.57 -15.97 2.43
CA PRO A 136 -13.49 -17.44 2.37
C PRO A 136 -12.81 -17.99 1.12
N TYR A 137 -12.42 -17.15 0.17
CA TYR A 137 -11.82 -17.59 -1.08
C TYR A 137 -10.33 -17.89 -0.93
N MET A 138 -9.90 -18.97 -1.56
CA MET A 138 -8.48 -19.27 -1.71
C MET A 138 -7.92 -18.45 -2.87
N GLU A 139 -6.87 -17.70 -2.61
CA GLU A 139 -6.16 -16.99 -3.66
C GLU A 139 -5.19 -17.91 -4.36
N MET A 140 -5.15 -17.84 -5.69
CA MET A 140 -4.27 -18.63 -6.52
C MET A 140 -3.61 -17.72 -7.55
N LYS A 141 -2.33 -17.94 -7.82
CA LYS A 141 -1.58 -17.30 -8.90
C LYS A 141 -0.96 -18.34 -9.81
N LYS A 142 -0.68 -17.94 -11.06
CA LYS A 142 0.01 -18.77 -12.04
C LYS A 142 1.45 -18.33 -12.23
#